data_3974ca9f72f7e2186d210a992d26ce21
#
_entry.id   3974ca9f72f7e2186d210a992d26ce21
#
_cell.length_a   1.000
_cell.length_b   1.000
_cell.length_c   1.000
_cell.angle_alpha   90.00
_cell.angle_beta   90.00
_cell.angle_gamma   90.00
#
_symmetry.space_group_name_H-M   'P 1'
#
loop_
_entity.id
_entity.type
_entity.pdbx_description
1 polymer ?
#
loop_
_entity_poly.entity_id
_entity_poly.type
_entity_poly.pdbx_seq_one_letter_code
_entity_poly.pdbx_strand_id
1 'polypeptide(L)'
;MLKDKLRSRSPADLRRERDELGFVRQPEVRWMSPSLLARSGVEVIVSGAFGRFADKRELQREPQDGLDYSDATGDLWVDYLSDTGDGWEATYTMAWLLTRPALEAGGETLPRGSILLLGGDEVYPSATPEQYEDRFIGPFAAAQPKSDRVDNPHMFALPGNHDWYDGLASFLRVFCAREGRVGDWSTRQRRSYFAIKLPNGWWIWAIDIQLDTYIDDVQLDYFRGQQVADGDKVILMTAKPAWVKAVPERTEPSSWRYLSYFEERVVRAKGAKLALVLTGDRHHYARYEPVGDDAAPTRITAGGGGAYLSPTHTLTQTLDLRSLGHDASVPYERAEIYPREQVSRRLSNGVLKLARLNPSFAALLGVIYVLLGLAMLGALSAGDGALLEGVDGFGGLVSEAAGGLSIVLALLLFGGVVAATNIKPDALETKAGRREATQAAKVLVALAHTLIHLLLAAALVYLAASIAPDDVPILAWLLSSVLLFAAGSAIGSTVFAVVLLAIHRIRGPKAQEAANQVFTAQSIADYKNLVRIRFAADGSVTLYPLGVDRIARNWRYEGKREDGARFEPRDGPPQVHPIDGPLKLDASGRRSY
;
A
#
# COMPACT_ATOMS: atom_id res chain seq x y z
N MET A 1 24.29 -21.76 6.97
CA MET A 1 22.88 -22.02 6.69
C MET A 1 22.08 -20.77 7.04
N LEU A 2 21.35 -20.22 6.11
CA LEU A 2 20.55 -19.00 6.33
C LEU A 2 19.40 -19.29 7.29
N LYS A 3 19.13 -18.39 8.26
CA LYS A 3 18.02 -18.57 9.21
C LYS A 3 16.67 -18.35 8.52
N ASP A 4 15.73 -19.27 8.75
CA ASP A 4 14.38 -19.21 8.17
C ASP A 4 13.54 -18.09 8.80
N LYS A 5 13.69 -17.83 10.12
CA LYS A 5 12.93 -16.77 10.79
C LYS A 5 13.56 -15.39 10.60
N LEU A 6 13.01 -14.60 9.71
CA LEU A 6 13.53 -13.27 9.33
C LEU A 6 13.63 -12.27 10.49
N ARG A 7 12.73 -12.35 11.47
CA ARG A 7 12.66 -11.38 12.59
C ARG A 7 13.60 -11.68 13.75
N SER A 8 14.25 -12.84 13.77
CA SER A 8 15.12 -13.28 14.88
C SER A 8 16.61 -13.29 14.53
N ARG A 9 17.01 -12.62 13.44
CA ARG A 9 18.40 -12.58 12.97
C ARG A 9 19.22 -11.57 13.76
N SER A 10 20.42 -11.98 14.17
CA SER A 10 21.42 -11.10 14.78
C SER A 10 22.13 -10.25 13.72
N PRO A 11 22.86 -9.19 14.10
CA PRO A 11 23.68 -8.42 13.16
C PRO A 11 24.70 -9.28 12.41
N ALA A 12 25.21 -10.35 13.03
CA ALA A 12 26.12 -11.29 12.38
C ALA A 12 25.40 -12.15 11.32
N ASP A 13 24.16 -12.57 11.59
CA ASP A 13 23.33 -13.27 10.62
C ASP A 13 23.02 -12.42 9.40
N LEU A 14 22.72 -11.12 9.60
CA LEU A 14 22.43 -10.17 8.52
C LEU A 14 23.67 -9.93 7.63
N ARG A 15 24.85 -9.79 8.24
CA ARG A 15 26.11 -9.66 7.47
C ARG A 15 26.38 -10.90 6.63
N ARG A 16 26.31 -12.09 7.24
CA ARG A 16 26.48 -13.36 6.52
C ARG A 16 25.51 -13.50 5.37
N GLU A 17 24.24 -13.13 5.57
CA GLU A 17 23.22 -13.19 4.54
C GLU A 17 23.54 -12.25 3.37
N ARG A 18 24.00 -11.02 3.66
CA ARG A 18 24.44 -10.06 2.63
C ARG A 18 25.66 -10.57 1.86
N ASP A 19 26.63 -11.16 2.53
CA ASP A 19 27.82 -11.74 1.88
C ASP A 19 27.47 -12.91 0.96
N GLU A 20 26.48 -13.71 1.35
CA GLU A 20 26.05 -14.90 0.60
C GLU A 20 25.10 -14.57 -0.56
N LEU A 21 24.11 -13.70 -0.34
CA LEU A 21 23.05 -13.39 -1.30
C LEU A 21 23.32 -12.13 -2.13
N GLY A 22 24.10 -11.19 -1.62
CA GLY A 22 24.22 -9.82 -2.13
C GLY A 22 23.21 -8.85 -1.53
N PHE A 23 22.19 -9.34 -0.83
CA PHE A 23 21.10 -8.57 -0.21
C PHE A 23 20.66 -9.21 1.10
N VAL A 24 19.79 -8.53 1.84
CA VAL A 24 19.21 -9.03 3.09
C VAL A 24 17.70 -9.20 2.92
N ARG A 25 17.19 -10.42 3.13
CA ARG A 25 15.74 -10.68 3.10
C ARG A 25 15.05 -9.88 4.20
N GLN A 26 14.22 -8.93 3.86
CA GLN A 26 13.52 -8.06 4.82
C GLN A 26 12.18 -8.64 5.26
N PRO A 27 11.84 -8.60 6.56
CA PRO A 27 10.49 -8.93 7.00
C PRO A 27 9.50 -7.86 6.52
N GLU A 28 8.20 -8.17 6.61
CA GLU A 28 7.12 -7.22 6.33
C GLU A 28 7.27 -5.96 7.19
N VAL A 29 6.99 -4.81 6.59
CA VAL A 29 7.02 -3.51 7.26
C VAL A 29 6.02 -3.50 8.42
N ARG A 30 6.49 -3.07 9.59
CA ARG A 30 5.63 -2.86 10.75
C ARG A 30 5.11 -1.43 10.74
N TRP A 31 4.04 -1.22 10.00
CA TRP A 31 3.47 0.10 9.76
C TRP A 31 3.06 0.86 11.02
N MET A 32 2.73 0.15 12.11
CA MET A 32 2.40 0.75 13.41
C MET A 32 3.62 0.89 14.34
N SER A 33 4.86 0.67 13.86
CA SER A 33 6.02 0.89 14.71
C SER A 33 6.23 2.38 14.99
N PRO A 34 6.53 2.79 16.25
CA PRO A 34 6.70 4.20 16.60
C PRO A 34 7.77 4.92 15.79
N SER A 35 8.89 4.24 15.51
CA SER A 35 9.98 4.77 14.70
C SER A 35 9.57 5.05 13.26
N LEU A 36 8.77 4.14 12.68
CA LEU A 36 8.26 4.32 11.32
C LEU A 36 7.20 5.42 11.27
N LEU A 37 6.26 5.45 12.22
CA LEU A 37 5.24 6.50 12.30
C LEU A 37 5.87 7.89 12.40
N ALA A 38 6.91 8.05 13.24
CA ALA A 38 7.65 9.30 13.35
C ALA A 38 8.38 9.66 12.04
N ARG A 39 9.08 8.69 11.43
CA ARG A 39 9.81 8.89 10.19
C ARG A 39 8.88 9.21 9.01
N SER A 40 7.83 8.42 8.82
CA SER A 40 6.85 8.63 7.74
C SER A 40 6.14 9.98 7.87
N GLY A 41 5.86 10.45 9.11
CA GLY A 41 5.34 11.79 9.34
C GLY A 41 6.27 12.88 8.82
N VAL A 42 7.57 12.75 9.07
CA VAL A 42 8.59 13.68 8.57
C VAL A 42 8.73 13.55 7.04
N GLU A 43 8.80 12.35 6.50
CA GLU A 43 8.95 12.11 5.05
C GLU A 43 7.75 12.68 4.25
N VAL A 44 6.52 12.52 4.74
CA VAL A 44 5.34 13.11 4.11
C VAL A 44 5.38 14.65 4.13
N ILE A 45 5.83 15.26 5.23
CA ILE A 45 5.99 16.72 5.33
C ILE A 45 7.07 17.20 4.36
N VAL A 46 8.23 16.54 4.36
CA VAL A 46 9.38 16.91 3.52
C VAL A 46 9.05 16.68 2.04
N SER A 47 8.51 15.54 1.66
CA SER A 47 8.15 15.26 0.26
C SER A 47 7.02 16.18 -0.22
N GLY A 48 6.05 16.52 0.62
CA GLY A 48 4.99 17.46 0.31
C GLY A 48 5.51 18.90 0.13
N ALA A 49 6.53 19.31 0.90
CA ALA A 49 7.13 20.62 0.82
C ALA A 49 8.16 20.75 -0.31
N PHE A 50 9.00 19.75 -0.49
CA PHE A 50 10.13 19.78 -1.42
C PHE A 50 9.94 18.99 -2.70
N GLY A 51 9.01 18.01 -2.73
CA GLY A 51 8.76 17.18 -3.91
C GLY A 51 8.36 18.00 -5.15
N ARG A 52 7.67 19.11 -4.95
CA ARG A 52 7.32 20.05 -6.04
C ARG A 52 8.52 20.82 -6.60
N PHE A 53 9.57 21.02 -5.81
CA PHE A 53 10.78 21.75 -6.21
C PHE A 53 11.88 20.84 -6.76
N ALA A 54 11.81 19.55 -6.49
CA ALA A 54 12.79 18.55 -6.92
C ALA A 54 12.23 17.59 -7.98
N ASP A 55 11.25 18.05 -8.77
CA ASP A 55 10.64 17.23 -9.81
C ASP A 55 11.64 16.92 -10.91
N LYS A 56 12.15 15.69 -10.92
CA LYS A 56 13.14 15.23 -11.88
C LYS A 56 12.53 14.80 -13.22
N ARG A 57 11.22 14.77 -13.37
CA ARG A 57 10.56 14.40 -14.63
C ARG A 57 10.93 15.36 -15.76
N GLU A 58 11.00 16.65 -15.48
CA GLU A 58 11.39 17.66 -16.46
C GLU A 58 12.83 17.51 -16.96
N LEU A 59 13.69 16.83 -16.19
CA LEU A 59 15.08 16.54 -16.57
C LEU A 59 15.19 15.29 -17.47
N GLN A 60 14.12 14.51 -17.62
CA GLN A 60 14.11 13.25 -18.38
C GLN A 60 13.89 13.51 -19.88
N ARG A 61 14.74 14.34 -20.50
CA ARG A 61 14.64 14.71 -21.92
C ARG A 61 15.52 13.84 -22.83
N GLU A 62 16.24 12.86 -22.28
CA GLU A 62 17.10 12.02 -23.12
C GLU A 62 16.27 11.30 -24.18
N PRO A 63 16.72 11.27 -25.46
CA PRO A 63 16.02 10.51 -26.49
C PRO A 63 15.90 9.05 -26.08
N GLN A 64 14.71 8.50 -26.25
CA GLN A 64 14.46 7.09 -26.05
C GLN A 64 14.10 6.48 -27.39
N ASP A 65 14.83 5.42 -27.78
CA ASP A 65 14.45 4.61 -28.92
C ASP A 65 13.05 4.02 -28.70
N GLY A 66 12.27 3.91 -29.77
CA GLY A 66 10.91 3.40 -29.69
C GLY A 66 10.88 2.02 -29.03
N LEU A 67 10.00 1.86 -28.05
CA LEU A 67 9.73 0.55 -27.44
C LEU A 67 8.71 -0.15 -28.35
N ASP A 68 9.19 -0.73 -29.44
CA ASP A 68 8.36 -1.32 -30.51
C ASP A 68 8.49 -2.84 -30.50
N TYR A 69 7.36 -3.50 -30.31
CA TYR A 69 7.17 -4.95 -30.37
C TYR A 69 6.13 -5.32 -31.42
N SER A 70 5.78 -4.40 -32.34
CA SER A 70 4.74 -4.62 -33.34
C SER A 70 5.05 -5.76 -34.30
N ASP A 71 6.33 -6.10 -34.46
CA ASP A 71 6.79 -7.19 -35.34
C ASP A 71 6.80 -8.56 -34.63
N ALA A 72 6.38 -8.65 -33.37
CA ALA A 72 6.31 -9.92 -32.67
C ALA A 72 5.33 -10.86 -33.40
N THR A 73 5.79 -12.07 -33.70
CA THR A 73 5.00 -13.09 -34.39
C THR A 73 4.33 -14.03 -33.38
N GLY A 74 3.08 -14.37 -33.63
CA GLY A 74 2.29 -15.21 -32.73
C GLY A 74 1.72 -14.44 -31.52
N ASP A 75 1.45 -15.16 -30.46
CA ASP A 75 0.90 -14.58 -29.23
C ASP A 75 1.99 -13.93 -28.40
N LEU A 76 1.77 -12.67 -28.01
CA LEU A 76 2.65 -11.96 -27.08
C LEU A 76 2.04 -11.99 -25.67
N TRP A 77 2.80 -12.51 -24.70
CA TRP A 77 2.39 -12.59 -23.32
C TRP A 77 3.07 -11.50 -22.49
N VAL A 78 2.28 -10.83 -21.67
CA VAL A 78 2.70 -9.72 -20.80
C VAL A 78 2.20 -10.00 -19.39
N ASP A 79 3.06 -9.84 -18.39
CA ASP A 79 2.70 -9.89 -16.98
C ASP A 79 2.58 -8.47 -16.42
N TYR A 80 1.57 -8.23 -15.59
CA TYR A 80 1.41 -7.01 -14.81
C TYR A 80 1.43 -7.32 -13.32
N LEU A 81 2.24 -6.59 -12.56
CA LEU A 81 2.36 -6.64 -11.12
C LEU A 81 2.53 -5.23 -10.56
N SER A 82 2.03 -4.95 -9.37
CA SER A 82 2.20 -3.65 -8.70
C SER A 82 2.28 -3.81 -7.19
N ASP A 83 2.85 -2.84 -6.48
CA ASP A 83 2.92 -2.81 -5.02
C ASP A 83 3.73 -4.00 -4.46
N THR A 84 4.98 -4.07 -4.82
CA THR A 84 5.90 -5.15 -4.42
C THR A 84 6.60 -4.85 -3.07
N GLY A 85 7.80 -5.13 -2.86
CA GLY A 85 8.81 -4.67 -1.89
C GLY A 85 8.42 -4.34 -0.44
N ASP A 86 7.32 -4.89 0.11
CA ASP A 86 6.99 -4.73 1.53
C ASP A 86 7.73 -5.79 2.38
N GLY A 87 7.56 -7.06 2.09
CA GLY A 87 8.23 -8.17 2.77
C GLY A 87 8.76 -9.21 1.81
N TRP A 88 9.85 -9.88 2.22
CA TRP A 88 10.48 -10.94 1.45
C TRP A 88 9.50 -12.01 0.99
N GLU A 89 8.72 -12.56 1.93
CA GLU A 89 7.90 -13.74 1.66
C GLU A 89 6.84 -13.47 0.60
N ALA A 90 6.16 -12.33 0.67
CA ALA A 90 5.15 -11.94 -0.32
C ALA A 90 5.78 -11.57 -1.67
N THR A 91 6.78 -10.68 -1.66
CA THR A 91 7.46 -10.22 -2.88
C THR A 91 8.15 -11.37 -3.60
N TYR A 92 8.86 -12.23 -2.85
CA TYR A 92 9.54 -13.37 -3.45
C TYR A 92 8.56 -14.43 -3.97
N THR A 93 7.42 -14.65 -3.29
CA THR A 93 6.37 -15.54 -3.81
C THR A 93 5.89 -15.09 -5.18
N MET A 94 5.62 -13.80 -5.34
CA MET A 94 5.14 -13.26 -6.62
C MET A 94 6.24 -13.27 -7.69
N ALA A 95 7.47 -12.88 -7.34
CA ALA A 95 8.62 -12.97 -8.23
C ALA A 95 8.88 -14.42 -8.70
N TRP A 96 8.79 -15.39 -7.77
CA TRP A 96 8.96 -16.81 -8.09
C TRP A 96 7.88 -17.31 -9.06
N LEU A 97 6.60 -16.93 -8.87
CA LEU A 97 5.52 -17.28 -9.80
C LEU A 97 5.73 -16.69 -11.19
N LEU A 98 6.16 -15.44 -11.28
CA LEU A 98 6.45 -14.76 -12.54
C LEU A 98 7.59 -15.41 -13.34
N THR A 99 8.47 -16.17 -12.70
CA THR A 99 9.58 -16.87 -13.36
C THR A 99 9.23 -18.28 -13.83
N ARG A 100 8.05 -18.80 -13.48
CA ARG A 100 7.63 -20.13 -13.95
C ARG A 100 7.35 -20.10 -15.45
N PRO A 101 7.75 -21.13 -16.20
CA PRO A 101 7.50 -21.23 -17.64
C PRO A 101 6.03 -21.06 -18.01
N ALA A 102 5.14 -21.54 -17.15
CA ALA A 102 3.70 -21.33 -17.25
C ALA A 102 3.05 -21.39 -15.86
N LEU A 103 1.85 -20.84 -15.75
CA LEU A 103 0.98 -20.98 -14.58
C LEU A 103 -0.28 -21.73 -14.99
N GLU A 104 -0.70 -22.69 -14.18
CA GLU A 104 -1.95 -23.42 -14.37
C GLU A 104 -3.06 -22.71 -13.57
N ALA A 105 -4.08 -22.22 -14.25
CA ALA A 105 -5.21 -21.55 -13.59
C ALA A 105 -6.50 -21.72 -14.40
N GLY A 106 -7.59 -22.09 -13.71
CA GLY A 106 -8.90 -22.25 -14.37
C GLY A 106 -8.97 -23.32 -15.46
N GLY A 107 -8.06 -24.28 -15.46
CA GLY A 107 -7.95 -25.33 -16.49
C GLY A 107 -7.18 -24.87 -17.74
N GLU A 108 -6.58 -23.69 -17.72
CA GLU A 108 -5.74 -23.17 -18.80
C GLU A 108 -4.28 -23.12 -18.36
N THR A 109 -3.37 -23.44 -19.31
CA THR A 109 -1.93 -23.26 -19.16
C THR A 109 -1.56 -21.89 -19.71
N LEU A 110 -1.11 -21.01 -18.83
CA LEU A 110 -0.80 -19.60 -19.14
C LEU A 110 0.72 -19.43 -19.25
N PRO A 111 1.30 -19.29 -20.44
CA PRO A 111 2.74 -19.08 -20.63
C PRO A 111 3.24 -17.81 -19.92
N ARG A 112 4.51 -17.83 -19.51
CA ARG A 112 5.18 -16.68 -18.91
C ARG A 112 5.21 -15.48 -19.87
N GLY A 113 5.00 -14.27 -19.31
CA GLY A 113 5.18 -13.04 -20.06
C GLY A 113 6.64 -12.80 -20.47
N SER A 114 6.86 -12.40 -21.72
CA SER A 114 8.14 -11.88 -22.22
C SER A 114 8.37 -10.43 -21.80
N ILE A 115 7.32 -9.74 -21.37
CA ILE A 115 7.33 -8.39 -20.81
C ILE A 115 6.70 -8.43 -19.42
N LEU A 116 7.39 -7.84 -18.45
CA LEU A 116 6.85 -7.57 -17.12
C LEU A 116 6.61 -6.06 -16.95
N LEU A 117 5.39 -5.69 -16.63
CA LEU A 117 4.98 -4.33 -16.32
C LEU A 117 4.80 -4.18 -14.81
N LEU A 118 5.50 -3.23 -14.22
CA LEU A 118 5.37 -2.87 -12.82
C LEU A 118 4.55 -1.59 -12.69
N GLY A 119 3.49 -1.65 -11.89
CA GLY A 119 2.46 -0.62 -11.81
C GLY A 119 2.67 0.43 -10.73
N GLY A 120 3.83 0.45 -10.08
CA GLY A 120 4.21 1.40 -9.04
C GLY A 120 4.40 0.77 -7.66
N ASP A 121 5.03 1.53 -6.77
CA ASP A 121 5.38 1.16 -5.40
C ASP A 121 6.21 -0.15 -5.37
N GLU A 122 7.42 -0.07 -5.94
CA GLU A 122 8.33 -1.21 -6.00
C GLU A 122 8.94 -1.52 -4.65
N VAL A 123 9.04 -0.53 -3.72
CA VAL A 123 9.63 -0.72 -2.39
C VAL A 123 8.91 0.06 -1.30
N TYR A 124 8.87 -0.53 -0.11
CA TYR A 124 8.29 0.04 1.10
C TYR A 124 9.28 0.02 2.27
N PRO A 125 9.18 0.93 3.28
CA PRO A 125 8.23 2.05 3.37
C PRO A 125 8.67 3.28 2.57
N SER A 126 9.92 3.37 2.15
CA SER A 126 10.48 4.50 1.40
C SER A 126 11.60 4.03 0.46
N ALA A 127 11.77 4.73 -0.65
CA ALA A 127 12.81 4.47 -1.62
C ALA A 127 14.19 4.89 -1.08
N THR A 128 15.10 3.94 -0.92
CA THR A 128 16.54 4.15 -0.78
C THR A 128 17.28 3.08 -1.58
N PRO A 129 18.56 3.28 -1.94
CA PRO A 129 19.32 2.25 -2.64
C PRO A 129 19.31 0.90 -1.93
N GLU A 130 19.44 0.90 -0.59
CA GLU A 130 19.44 -0.32 0.22
C GLU A 130 18.06 -1.00 0.25
N GLN A 131 16.97 -0.21 0.31
CA GLN A 131 15.62 -0.77 0.27
C GLN A 131 15.33 -1.38 -1.11
N TYR A 132 15.74 -0.72 -2.20
CA TYR A 132 15.63 -1.30 -3.54
C TYR A 132 16.41 -2.61 -3.65
N GLU A 133 17.65 -2.67 -3.14
CA GLU A 133 18.46 -3.89 -3.16
C GLU A 133 17.80 -5.01 -2.34
N ASP A 134 17.43 -4.72 -1.09
CA ASP A 134 16.99 -5.73 -0.14
C ASP A 134 15.53 -6.20 -0.38
N ARG A 135 14.66 -5.34 -0.96
CA ARG A 135 13.22 -5.60 -1.04
C ARG A 135 12.69 -5.83 -2.45
N PHE A 136 13.44 -5.39 -3.47
CA PHE A 136 13.03 -5.53 -4.86
C PHE A 136 14.07 -6.28 -5.70
N ILE A 137 15.27 -5.69 -5.90
CA ILE A 137 16.30 -6.26 -6.80
C ILE A 137 16.71 -7.65 -6.33
N GLY A 138 17.05 -7.79 -5.05
CA GLY A 138 17.47 -9.05 -4.46
C GLY A 138 16.43 -10.17 -4.59
N PRO A 139 15.17 -9.96 -4.19
CA PRO A 139 14.09 -10.92 -4.38
C PRO A 139 13.88 -11.35 -5.83
N PHE A 140 13.78 -10.40 -6.76
CA PHE A 140 13.59 -10.71 -8.18
C PHE A 140 14.81 -11.43 -8.78
N ALA A 141 16.03 -10.98 -8.48
CA ALA A 141 17.24 -11.63 -8.92
C ALA A 141 17.43 -13.03 -8.30
N ALA A 142 16.93 -13.26 -7.08
CA ALA A 142 16.95 -14.59 -6.47
C ALA A 142 15.90 -15.53 -7.08
N ALA A 143 14.77 -14.99 -7.56
CA ALA A 143 13.76 -15.77 -8.27
C ALA A 143 14.23 -16.18 -9.67
N GLN A 144 14.97 -15.32 -10.33
CA GLN A 144 15.63 -15.62 -11.60
C GLN A 144 16.96 -14.87 -11.70
N PRO A 145 18.08 -15.53 -11.39
CA PRO A 145 19.40 -14.98 -11.53
C PRO A 145 19.72 -14.60 -12.98
N LYS A 146 20.65 -13.67 -13.14
CA LYS A 146 21.14 -13.24 -14.45
C LYS A 146 21.65 -14.45 -15.25
N SER A 147 21.18 -14.59 -16.48
CA SER A 147 21.66 -15.57 -17.44
C SER A 147 22.34 -14.90 -18.64
N ASP A 148 23.11 -15.67 -19.40
CA ASP A 148 23.75 -15.22 -20.64
C ASP A 148 22.84 -15.38 -21.87
N ARG A 149 21.53 -15.52 -21.67
CA ARG A 149 20.55 -15.61 -22.75
C ARG A 149 20.54 -14.33 -23.58
N VAL A 150 20.39 -14.49 -24.89
CA VAL A 150 20.27 -13.36 -25.83
C VAL A 150 18.88 -12.72 -25.72
N ASP A 151 17.84 -13.53 -25.51
CA ASP A 151 16.43 -13.09 -25.42
C ASP A 151 15.96 -13.07 -23.98
N ASN A 152 16.45 -12.10 -23.22
CA ASN A 152 15.99 -11.89 -21.85
C ASN A 152 14.63 -11.19 -21.82
N PRO A 153 13.74 -11.53 -20.89
CA PRO A 153 12.48 -10.83 -20.73
C PRO A 153 12.73 -9.36 -20.37
N HIS A 154 11.84 -8.49 -20.82
CA HIS A 154 11.94 -7.07 -20.55
C HIS A 154 11.11 -6.68 -19.32
N MET A 155 11.61 -5.72 -18.55
CA MET A 155 10.91 -5.15 -17.40
C MET A 155 10.73 -3.65 -17.60
N PHE A 156 9.52 -3.17 -17.38
CA PHE A 156 9.16 -1.75 -17.39
C PHE A 156 8.45 -1.42 -16.09
N ALA A 157 8.76 -0.26 -15.52
CA ALA A 157 8.20 0.18 -14.25
C ALA A 157 7.63 1.59 -14.33
N LEU A 158 6.56 1.81 -13.60
CA LEU A 158 5.95 3.11 -13.34
C LEU A 158 6.12 3.41 -11.85
N PRO A 159 6.60 4.59 -11.41
CA PRO A 159 6.79 4.83 -9.99
C PRO A 159 5.47 5.07 -9.27
N GLY A 160 5.34 4.50 -8.06
CA GLY A 160 4.31 4.84 -7.10
C GLY A 160 4.74 5.96 -6.15
N ASN A 161 3.90 6.32 -5.17
CA ASN A 161 4.24 7.39 -4.24
C ASN A 161 5.41 7.04 -3.31
N HIS A 162 5.60 5.76 -2.98
CA HIS A 162 6.74 5.32 -2.18
C HIS A 162 8.07 5.46 -2.91
N ASP A 163 8.09 5.28 -4.23
CA ASP A 163 9.26 5.50 -5.08
C ASP A 163 9.63 6.98 -5.21
N TRP A 164 8.64 7.88 -5.00
CA TRP A 164 8.84 9.33 -5.03
C TRP A 164 9.45 9.91 -3.75
N TYR A 165 9.50 9.19 -2.63
CA TYR A 165 9.97 9.75 -1.35
C TYR A 165 11.45 10.14 -1.36
N ASP A 166 12.26 9.61 -2.27
CA ASP A 166 13.65 10.06 -2.50
C ASP A 166 13.79 10.95 -3.77
N GLY A 167 12.69 11.46 -4.30
CA GLY A 167 12.65 12.24 -5.53
C GLY A 167 12.99 11.42 -6.76
N LEU A 168 12.60 10.15 -6.82
CA LEU A 168 12.85 9.17 -7.89
C LEU A 168 14.33 8.78 -8.08
N ALA A 169 15.24 9.14 -7.19
CA ALA A 169 16.66 8.89 -7.41
C ALA A 169 16.98 7.39 -7.53
N SER A 170 16.43 6.58 -6.63
CA SER A 170 16.64 5.13 -6.64
C SER A 170 15.89 4.46 -7.79
N PHE A 171 14.64 4.86 -8.05
CA PHE A 171 13.85 4.38 -9.18
C PHE A 171 14.57 4.57 -10.52
N LEU A 172 15.03 5.80 -10.81
CA LEU A 172 15.73 6.11 -12.06
C LEU A 172 17.02 5.32 -12.22
N ARG A 173 17.74 5.08 -11.13
CA ARG A 173 18.97 4.27 -11.12
C ARG A 173 18.70 2.81 -11.51
N VAL A 174 17.59 2.23 -11.05
CA VAL A 174 17.25 0.83 -11.30
C VAL A 174 16.65 0.65 -12.69
N PHE A 175 15.65 1.45 -13.04
CA PHE A 175 14.84 1.20 -14.23
C PHE A 175 15.22 2.03 -15.46
N CYS A 176 15.88 3.19 -15.27
CA CYS A 176 16.17 4.13 -16.36
C CYS A 176 17.67 4.20 -16.74
N ALA A 177 18.52 3.40 -16.08
CA ALA A 177 19.92 3.29 -16.43
C ALA A 177 20.12 2.64 -17.79
N ARG A 178 21.22 3.00 -18.49
CA ARG A 178 21.65 2.28 -19.68
C ARG A 178 22.05 0.85 -19.28
N GLU A 179 21.57 -0.14 -20.02
CA GLU A 179 21.85 -1.57 -19.75
C GLU A 179 21.40 -2.03 -18.34
N GLY A 180 20.34 -1.43 -17.79
CA GLY A 180 19.80 -1.81 -16.49
C GLY A 180 19.26 -3.24 -16.50
N ARG A 181 19.47 -3.97 -15.39
CA ARG A 181 18.99 -5.34 -15.21
C ARG A 181 18.56 -5.59 -13.78
N VAL A 182 17.51 -6.40 -13.64
CA VAL A 182 17.06 -6.94 -12.36
C VAL A 182 16.98 -8.47 -12.52
N GLY A 183 17.98 -9.18 -12.01
CA GLY A 183 18.16 -10.59 -12.32
C GLY A 183 18.29 -10.80 -13.83
N ASP A 184 17.41 -11.64 -14.40
CA ASP A 184 17.38 -11.93 -15.83
C ASP A 184 16.55 -10.92 -16.65
N TRP A 185 15.77 -10.04 -16.02
CA TRP A 185 15.02 -9.00 -16.71
C TRP A 185 15.91 -7.84 -17.12
N SER A 186 15.75 -7.39 -18.38
CA SER A 186 16.41 -6.19 -18.91
C SER A 186 15.47 -4.99 -18.79
N THR A 187 15.96 -3.86 -18.25
CA THR A 187 15.21 -2.60 -18.23
C THR A 187 15.58 -1.75 -19.44
N ARG A 188 14.60 -1.29 -20.20
CA ARG A 188 14.83 -0.56 -21.48
C ARG A 188 14.33 0.90 -21.46
N GLN A 189 13.53 1.28 -20.46
CA GLN A 189 13.02 2.64 -20.34
C GLN A 189 14.13 3.63 -19.94
N ARG A 190 13.93 4.90 -20.27
CA ARG A 190 14.84 6.01 -19.91
C ARG A 190 14.15 7.07 -19.05
N ARG A 191 12.87 6.87 -18.75
CA ARG A 191 11.99 7.81 -18.09
C ARG A 191 11.08 7.07 -17.12
N SER A 192 10.48 7.80 -16.17
CA SER A 192 9.47 7.28 -15.25
C SER A 192 8.12 7.00 -15.93
N TYR A 193 7.99 7.32 -17.20
CA TYR A 193 6.81 7.08 -18.05
C TYR A 193 7.26 6.51 -19.42
N PHE A 194 6.39 5.77 -20.09
CA PHE A 194 6.74 5.11 -21.35
C PHE A 194 5.52 4.80 -22.23
N ALA A 195 5.77 4.59 -23.50
CA ALA A 195 4.81 4.07 -24.48
C ALA A 195 5.43 2.87 -25.19
N ILE A 196 4.76 1.73 -25.18
CA ILE A 196 5.16 0.48 -25.82
C ILE A 196 4.17 0.21 -26.94
N LYS A 197 4.67 0.07 -28.18
CA LYS A 197 3.88 -0.34 -29.33
C LYS A 197 3.88 -1.87 -29.42
N LEU A 198 2.69 -2.44 -29.62
CA LEU A 198 2.45 -3.87 -29.67
C LEU A 198 1.83 -4.28 -31.00
N PRO A 199 1.75 -5.60 -31.31
CA PRO A 199 1.12 -6.07 -32.52
C PRO A 199 -0.32 -5.59 -32.69
N ASN A 200 -0.77 -5.55 -33.95
CA ASN A 200 -2.16 -5.25 -34.32
C ASN A 200 -2.68 -3.87 -33.81
N GLY A 201 -1.81 -2.85 -33.70
CA GLY A 201 -2.19 -1.50 -33.29
C GLY A 201 -2.56 -1.39 -31.81
N TRP A 202 -2.07 -2.29 -30.98
CA TRP A 202 -2.17 -2.14 -29.54
C TRP A 202 -1.00 -1.33 -29.00
N TRP A 203 -1.27 -0.59 -27.91
CA TRP A 203 -0.29 0.21 -27.19
C TRP A 203 -0.46 0.03 -25.69
N ILE A 204 0.65 0.03 -24.95
CA ILE A 204 0.67 0.22 -23.51
C ILE A 204 1.29 1.58 -23.25
N TRP A 205 0.53 2.48 -22.61
CA TRP A 205 1.00 3.77 -22.17
C TRP A 205 1.01 3.85 -20.65
N ALA A 206 2.14 4.20 -20.06
CA ALA A 206 2.32 4.34 -18.62
C ALA A 206 2.64 5.79 -18.29
N ILE A 207 1.80 6.42 -17.46
CA ILE A 207 1.90 7.84 -17.09
C ILE A 207 2.22 8.03 -15.62
N ASP A 208 3.14 8.94 -15.33
CA ASP A 208 3.55 9.30 -13.97
C ASP A 208 2.83 10.56 -13.49
N ILE A 209 1.77 10.37 -12.67
CA ILE A 209 0.97 11.46 -12.07
C ILE A 209 0.91 11.35 -10.55
N GLN A 210 1.99 10.88 -9.92
CA GLN A 210 2.02 10.69 -8.48
C GLN A 210 2.07 11.99 -7.67
N LEU A 211 1.78 11.89 -6.37
CA LEU A 211 1.71 12.98 -5.39
C LEU A 211 0.66 14.05 -5.71
N ASP A 212 -0.42 13.68 -6.45
CA ASP A 212 -1.47 14.60 -6.91
C ASP A 212 -0.92 15.83 -7.65
N THR A 213 0.21 15.65 -8.32
CA THR A 213 0.84 16.68 -9.14
C THR A 213 0.23 16.69 -10.54
N TYR A 214 0.50 17.76 -11.28
CA TYR A 214 0.15 17.86 -12.70
C TYR A 214 0.98 16.88 -13.55
N ILE A 215 0.51 16.62 -14.77
CA ILE A 215 1.31 15.97 -15.81
C ILE A 215 2.14 17.06 -16.46
N ASP A 216 3.47 16.94 -16.39
CA ASP A 216 4.39 17.93 -16.92
C ASP A 216 4.38 17.96 -18.46
N ASP A 217 4.76 19.12 -19.03
CA ASP A 217 4.73 19.32 -20.48
C ASP A 217 5.66 18.36 -21.24
N VAL A 218 6.81 18.00 -20.64
CA VAL A 218 7.76 17.05 -21.26
C VAL A 218 7.12 15.67 -21.44
N GLN A 219 6.36 15.23 -20.41
CA GLN A 219 5.61 13.98 -20.48
C GLN A 219 4.46 14.06 -21.50
N LEU A 220 3.71 15.18 -21.50
CA LEU A 220 2.64 15.40 -22.47
C LEU A 220 3.18 15.39 -23.91
N ASP A 221 4.30 16.08 -24.16
CA ASP A 221 4.91 16.14 -25.48
C ASP A 221 5.44 14.80 -25.94
N TYR A 222 5.98 13.99 -25.00
CA TYR A 222 6.39 12.62 -25.29
C TYR A 222 5.22 11.76 -25.82
N PHE A 223 4.06 11.80 -25.18
CA PHE A 223 2.90 11.04 -25.61
C PHE A 223 2.23 11.62 -26.86
N ARG A 224 2.21 12.93 -26.99
CA ARG A 224 1.74 13.60 -28.20
C ARG A 224 2.62 13.29 -29.42
N GLY A 225 3.91 13.08 -29.19
CA GLY A 225 4.88 12.70 -30.24
C GLY A 225 4.74 11.24 -30.72
N GLN A 226 4.04 10.35 -30.00
CA GLN A 226 3.88 8.96 -30.43
C GLN A 226 3.08 8.87 -31.75
N GLN A 227 3.54 8.01 -32.66
CA GLN A 227 2.92 7.79 -33.98
C GLN A 227 1.79 6.74 -33.85
N VAL A 228 0.67 7.16 -33.29
CA VAL A 228 -0.55 6.37 -33.11
C VAL A 228 -1.42 6.54 -34.33
N ALA A 229 -1.88 5.44 -34.93
CA ALA A 229 -2.83 5.45 -36.04
C ALA A 229 -4.27 5.63 -35.51
N ASP A 230 -5.16 6.15 -36.34
CA ASP A 230 -6.58 6.21 -36.04
C ASP A 230 -7.13 4.80 -35.81
N GLY A 231 -7.85 4.59 -34.72
CA GLY A 231 -8.38 3.30 -34.32
C GLY A 231 -7.39 2.39 -33.57
N ASP A 232 -6.14 2.80 -33.34
CA ASP A 232 -5.25 2.08 -32.44
C ASP A 232 -5.84 2.01 -31.01
N LYS A 233 -5.47 0.99 -30.26
CA LYS A 233 -6.02 0.67 -28.95
C LYS A 233 -4.96 0.88 -27.88
N VAL A 234 -5.32 1.60 -26.82
CA VAL A 234 -4.44 1.93 -25.71
C VAL A 234 -4.91 1.24 -24.44
N ILE A 235 -4.00 0.51 -23.80
CA ILE A 235 -4.07 0.13 -22.39
C ILE A 235 -3.27 1.18 -21.63
N LEU A 236 -3.93 1.97 -20.78
CA LEU A 236 -3.32 3.02 -20.00
C LEU A 236 -2.96 2.52 -18.61
N MET A 237 -1.73 2.73 -18.20
CA MET A 237 -1.26 2.46 -16.84
C MET A 237 -1.03 3.76 -16.08
N THR A 238 -1.46 3.78 -14.81
CA THR A 238 -1.13 4.82 -13.84
C THR A 238 -1.03 4.20 -12.46
N ALA A 239 -0.15 4.71 -11.58
CA ALA A 239 0.14 4.01 -10.34
C ALA A 239 -1.07 3.92 -9.41
N LYS A 240 -1.98 4.93 -9.40
CA LYS A 240 -3.13 4.90 -8.49
C LYS A 240 -4.49 4.97 -9.20
N PRO A 241 -5.54 4.30 -8.63
CA PRO A 241 -6.89 4.35 -9.17
C PRO A 241 -7.59 5.67 -8.85
N ALA A 242 -7.30 6.72 -9.64
CA ALA A 242 -7.80 8.07 -9.42
C ALA A 242 -9.34 8.18 -9.42
N TRP A 243 -10.03 7.23 -10.07
CA TRP A 243 -11.50 7.18 -10.14
C TRP A 243 -12.18 6.78 -8.83
N VAL A 244 -11.53 6.04 -7.93
CA VAL A 244 -12.13 5.59 -6.66
C VAL A 244 -12.55 6.76 -5.76
N LYS A 245 -11.85 7.90 -5.89
CA LYS A 245 -12.14 9.13 -5.14
C LYS A 245 -12.70 10.25 -6.04
N ALA A 246 -13.10 9.94 -7.25
CA ALA A 246 -13.67 10.92 -8.16
C ALA A 246 -15.01 11.44 -7.63
N VAL A 247 -15.16 12.76 -7.60
CA VAL A 247 -16.41 13.45 -7.27
C VAL A 247 -16.84 14.23 -8.51
N PRO A 248 -17.98 13.88 -9.13
CA PRO A 248 -18.39 14.48 -10.42
C PRO A 248 -18.49 16.01 -10.41
N GLU A 249 -18.87 16.58 -9.25
CA GLU A 249 -19.12 18.03 -9.10
C GLU A 249 -17.85 18.84 -8.76
N ARG A 250 -16.69 18.18 -8.60
CA ARG A 250 -15.48 18.85 -8.15
C ARG A 250 -14.75 19.52 -9.31
N THR A 251 -14.61 20.84 -9.25
CA THR A 251 -13.89 21.65 -10.23
C THR A 251 -12.39 21.82 -9.92
N GLU A 252 -11.97 21.53 -8.68
CA GLU A 252 -10.59 21.70 -8.24
C GLU A 252 -9.63 20.65 -8.84
N PRO A 253 -8.34 20.96 -8.98
CA PRO A 253 -7.33 19.99 -9.40
C PRO A 253 -7.36 18.72 -8.53
N SER A 254 -7.46 17.57 -9.17
CA SER A 254 -7.50 16.26 -8.52
C SER A 254 -6.85 15.22 -9.43
N SER A 255 -6.40 14.09 -8.86
CA SER A 255 -5.84 13.00 -9.66
C SER A 255 -6.79 12.54 -10.77
N TRP A 256 -8.12 12.52 -10.50
CA TRP A 256 -9.11 12.18 -11.52
C TRP A 256 -9.13 13.20 -12.66
N ARG A 257 -9.04 14.48 -12.37
CA ARG A 257 -9.02 15.53 -13.39
C ARG A 257 -7.78 15.43 -14.28
N TYR A 258 -6.61 15.14 -13.72
CA TYR A 258 -5.39 14.94 -14.50
C TYR A 258 -5.47 13.68 -15.36
N LEU A 259 -5.94 12.55 -14.81
CA LEU A 259 -6.14 11.34 -15.56
C LEU A 259 -7.16 11.54 -16.70
N SER A 260 -8.31 12.12 -16.40
CA SER A 260 -9.37 12.42 -17.36
C SER A 260 -8.88 13.39 -18.46
N TYR A 261 -8.07 14.40 -18.10
CA TYR A 261 -7.42 15.25 -19.09
C TYR A 261 -6.55 14.45 -20.06
N PHE A 262 -5.74 13.53 -19.54
CA PHE A 262 -4.88 12.71 -20.36
C PHE A 262 -5.67 11.76 -21.26
N GLU A 263 -6.70 11.11 -20.73
CA GLU A 263 -7.60 10.26 -21.48
C GLU A 263 -8.24 10.99 -22.68
N GLU A 264 -8.78 12.20 -22.45
CA GLU A 264 -9.51 12.96 -23.46
C GLU A 264 -8.59 13.75 -24.40
N ARG A 265 -7.60 14.48 -23.85
CA ARG A 265 -6.80 15.46 -24.58
C ARG A 265 -5.50 14.90 -25.17
N VAL A 266 -5.12 13.69 -24.75
CA VAL A 266 -3.90 13.06 -25.28
C VAL A 266 -4.23 11.75 -25.99
N VAL A 267 -4.94 10.80 -25.36
CA VAL A 267 -5.26 9.51 -25.98
C VAL A 267 -6.32 9.66 -27.08
N ARG A 268 -7.53 10.10 -26.70
CA ARG A 268 -8.66 10.20 -27.66
C ARG A 268 -8.45 11.27 -28.72
N ALA A 269 -7.75 12.34 -28.41
CA ALA A 269 -7.45 13.40 -29.38
C ALA A 269 -6.55 12.94 -30.55
N LYS A 270 -5.89 11.77 -30.42
CA LYS A 270 -5.12 11.13 -31.50
C LYS A 270 -5.94 10.14 -32.33
N GLY A 271 -7.24 10.01 -32.09
CA GLY A 271 -8.08 8.97 -32.70
C GLY A 271 -7.92 7.58 -32.09
N ALA A 272 -7.11 7.45 -31.03
CA ALA A 272 -6.91 6.17 -30.37
C ALA A 272 -8.09 5.83 -29.44
N LYS A 273 -8.38 4.54 -29.33
CA LYS A 273 -9.37 3.99 -28.42
C LYS A 273 -8.72 3.66 -27.07
N LEU A 274 -9.21 4.25 -25.99
CA LEU A 274 -8.83 3.84 -24.64
C LEU A 274 -9.63 2.58 -24.27
N ALA A 275 -8.99 1.42 -24.33
CA ALA A 275 -9.67 0.14 -24.11
C ALA A 275 -9.72 -0.27 -22.62
N LEU A 276 -8.65 0.04 -21.88
CA LEU A 276 -8.45 -0.43 -20.51
C LEU A 276 -7.58 0.56 -19.72
N VAL A 277 -7.84 0.68 -18.40
CA VAL A 277 -6.94 1.37 -17.46
C VAL A 277 -6.52 0.42 -16.35
N LEU A 278 -5.20 0.22 -16.16
CA LEU A 278 -4.60 -0.62 -15.13
C LEU A 278 -3.92 0.24 -14.06
N THR A 279 -4.08 -0.14 -12.78
CA THR A 279 -3.46 0.58 -11.66
C THR A 279 -3.06 -0.34 -10.51
N GLY A 280 -2.19 0.18 -9.62
CA GLY A 280 -1.87 -0.35 -8.30
C GLY A 280 -2.39 0.52 -7.15
N ASP A 281 -1.50 0.88 -6.17
CA ASP A 281 -1.70 1.73 -4.97
C ASP A 281 -2.72 1.17 -3.95
N ARG A 282 -3.66 0.40 -4.41
CA ARG A 282 -4.62 -0.28 -3.56
C ARG A 282 -4.31 -1.77 -3.59
N HIS A 283 -3.77 -2.27 -2.50
CA HIS A 283 -3.19 -3.59 -2.38
C HIS A 283 -4.25 -4.71 -2.40
N HIS A 284 -5.10 -4.68 -3.43
CA HIS A 284 -6.15 -5.66 -3.71
C HIS A 284 -6.42 -5.72 -5.22
N TYR A 285 -7.32 -6.59 -5.65
CA TYR A 285 -7.88 -6.54 -7.00
C TYR A 285 -9.29 -5.96 -6.97
N ALA A 286 -9.61 -5.09 -7.93
CA ALA A 286 -10.95 -4.59 -8.17
C ALA A 286 -11.15 -4.22 -9.64
N ARG A 287 -12.28 -4.66 -10.22
CA ARG A 287 -12.64 -4.33 -11.60
C ARG A 287 -13.97 -3.59 -11.62
N TYR A 288 -13.98 -2.46 -12.33
CA TYR A 288 -15.16 -1.65 -12.60
C TYR A 288 -15.42 -1.59 -14.10
N GLU A 289 -16.66 -1.83 -14.48
CA GLU A 289 -17.11 -1.79 -15.87
C GLU A 289 -18.09 -0.66 -16.12
N PRO A 290 -17.99 0.04 -17.27
CA PRO A 290 -18.95 1.07 -17.64
C PRO A 290 -20.29 0.42 -17.96
N VAL A 291 -21.38 1.13 -17.61
CA VAL A 291 -22.75 0.72 -17.88
C VAL A 291 -23.32 1.61 -18.98
N GLY A 292 -23.76 1.00 -20.08
CA GLY A 292 -24.44 1.72 -21.17
C GLY A 292 -23.51 2.55 -22.07
N ASP A 293 -22.18 2.44 -21.91
CA ASP A 293 -21.20 3.10 -22.79
C ASP A 293 -20.04 2.14 -23.12
N ASP A 294 -20.12 1.50 -24.26
CA ASP A 294 -19.11 0.56 -24.75
C ASP A 294 -17.80 1.25 -25.21
N ALA A 295 -17.79 2.58 -25.31
CA ALA A 295 -16.59 3.35 -25.65
C ALA A 295 -15.77 3.74 -24.40
N ALA A 296 -16.35 3.62 -23.22
CA ALA A 296 -15.65 3.87 -21.97
C ALA A 296 -14.78 2.66 -21.55
N PRO A 297 -13.57 2.89 -21.02
CA PRO A 297 -12.62 1.81 -20.70
C PRO A 297 -13.07 1.02 -19.48
N THR A 298 -12.77 -0.28 -19.44
CA THR A 298 -12.73 -1.04 -18.18
C THR A 298 -11.63 -0.50 -17.28
N ARG A 299 -11.87 -0.44 -15.95
CA ARG A 299 -10.92 0.08 -14.98
C ARG A 299 -10.55 -1.02 -13.98
N ILE A 300 -9.26 -1.34 -13.91
CA ILE A 300 -8.74 -2.41 -13.06
C ILE A 300 -7.72 -1.86 -12.09
N THR A 301 -7.86 -2.21 -10.83
CA THR A 301 -6.85 -2.08 -9.79
C THR A 301 -6.30 -3.48 -9.49
N ALA A 302 -4.99 -3.67 -9.54
CA ALA A 302 -4.32 -4.94 -9.28
C ALA A 302 -2.99 -4.72 -8.52
N GLY A 303 -3.09 -4.28 -7.26
CA GLY A 303 -1.96 -3.90 -6.40
C GLY A 303 -1.51 -5.01 -5.45
N GLY A 304 -1.54 -6.26 -5.87
CA GLY A 304 -1.26 -7.42 -5.02
C GLY A 304 0.14 -8.01 -5.11
N GLY A 305 1.17 -7.25 -5.48
CA GLY A 305 2.51 -7.77 -5.76
C GLY A 305 3.37 -8.12 -4.55
N GLY A 306 3.06 -7.60 -3.36
CA GLY A 306 3.90 -7.84 -2.18
C GLY A 306 3.44 -7.08 -0.94
N ALA A 307 2.88 -5.90 -1.10
CA ALA A 307 2.41 -5.05 -0.02
C ALA A 307 1.29 -5.69 0.81
N TYR A 308 1.07 -5.20 2.04
CA TYR A 308 -0.01 -5.66 2.89
C TYR A 308 -1.37 -5.48 2.22
N LEU A 309 -2.32 -6.37 2.51
CA LEU A 309 -3.65 -6.34 1.92
C LEU A 309 -4.43 -5.08 2.33
N SER A 310 -5.04 -4.41 1.36
CA SER A 310 -6.04 -3.35 1.58
C SER A 310 -7.47 -3.91 1.57
N PRO A 311 -8.42 -3.30 2.34
CA PRO A 311 -9.79 -3.80 2.42
C PRO A 311 -10.55 -3.66 1.10
N THR A 312 -11.29 -4.70 0.71
CA THR A 312 -12.18 -4.68 -0.46
C THR A 312 -13.64 -4.40 -0.11
N HIS A 313 -14.07 -4.74 1.10
CA HIS A 313 -15.47 -4.62 1.54
C HIS A 313 -15.95 -3.18 1.77
N THR A 314 -15.04 -2.19 1.64
CA THR A 314 -15.39 -0.76 1.70
C THR A 314 -15.46 -0.11 0.32
N LEU A 315 -15.18 -0.87 -0.74
CA LEU A 315 -15.28 -0.37 -2.11
C LEU A 315 -16.74 -0.14 -2.47
N THR A 316 -17.02 0.98 -3.11
CA THR A 316 -18.36 1.32 -3.60
C THR A 316 -18.80 0.35 -4.69
N GLN A 317 -20.10 0.03 -4.74
CA GLN A 317 -20.66 -0.82 -5.78
C GLN A 317 -20.72 -0.09 -7.12
N THR A 318 -21.01 1.21 -7.08
CA THR A 318 -21.14 2.05 -8.27
C THR A 318 -20.27 3.29 -8.18
N LEU A 319 -19.83 3.79 -9.33
CA LEU A 319 -19.11 5.05 -9.50
C LEU A 319 -19.76 5.84 -10.64
N ASP A 320 -19.84 7.15 -10.50
CA ASP A 320 -20.25 8.06 -11.57
C ASP A 320 -19.05 8.90 -11.96
N LEU A 321 -18.49 8.65 -13.15
CA LEU A 321 -17.27 9.30 -13.62
C LEU A 321 -17.59 10.31 -14.73
N ARG A 322 -17.35 11.57 -14.46
CA ARG A 322 -17.47 12.64 -15.45
C ARG A 322 -16.08 12.98 -16.01
N SER A 323 -15.89 12.69 -17.28
CA SER A 323 -14.66 13.04 -17.99
C SER A 323 -14.56 14.55 -18.27
N LEU A 324 -13.33 15.05 -18.42
CA LEU A 324 -13.08 16.45 -18.71
C LEU A 324 -13.72 16.86 -20.05
N GLY A 325 -14.53 17.92 -20.01
CA GLY A 325 -15.22 18.45 -21.19
C GLY A 325 -16.52 17.74 -21.55
N HIS A 326 -16.98 16.79 -20.72
CA HIS A 326 -18.27 16.13 -20.87
C HIS A 326 -19.25 16.60 -19.79
N ASP A 327 -20.49 16.86 -20.17
CA ASP A 327 -21.55 17.25 -19.23
C ASP A 327 -22.18 16.04 -18.52
N ALA A 328 -22.24 14.90 -19.20
CA ALA A 328 -22.75 13.65 -18.64
C ALA A 328 -21.64 12.83 -17.97
N SER A 329 -21.98 12.17 -16.87
CA SER A 329 -21.14 11.14 -16.27
C SER A 329 -21.44 9.77 -16.86
N VAL A 330 -20.42 8.90 -16.90
CA VAL A 330 -20.58 7.49 -17.24
C VAL A 330 -20.70 6.71 -15.93
N PRO A 331 -21.79 5.97 -15.72
CA PRO A 331 -21.90 5.08 -14.58
C PRO A 331 -21.00 3.86 -14.76
N TYR A 332 -20.39 3.43 -13.65
CA TYR A 332 -19.59 2.22 -13.57
C TYR A 332 -20.13 1.31 -12.48
N GLU A 333 -20.12 0.02 -12.71
CA GLU A 333 -20.44 -1.00 -11.70
C GLU A 333 -19.21 -1.82 -11.36
N ARG A 334 -19.06 -2.16 -10.08
CA ARG A 334 -18.03 -3.04 -9.59
C ARG A 334 -18.36 -4.48 -9.98
N ALA A 335 -17.63 -4.99 -10.96
CA ALA A 335 -17.84 -6.32 -11.51
C ALA A 335 -17.21 -7.41 -10.64
N GLU A 336 -15.96 -7.24 -10.18
CA GLU A 336 -15.28 -8.23 -9.36
C GLU A 336 -14.29 -7.58 -8.38
N ILE A 337 -14.03 -8.26 -7.25
CA ILE A 337 -13.04 -7.89 -6.23
C ILE A 337 -12.35 -9.11 -5.64
N TYR A 338 -11.08 -8.93 -5.24
CA TYR A 338 -10.35 -9.96 -4.53
C TYR A 338 -9.46 -9.36 -3.41
N PRO A 339 -9.52 -9.93 -2.19
CA PRO A 339 -10.40 -11.02 -1.77
C PRO A 339 -11.88 -10.60 -1.75
N ARG A 340 -12.77 -11.59 -1.81
CA ARG A 340 -14.24 -11.35 -1.75
C ARG A 340 -14.62 -10.59 -0.50
N GLU A 341 -15.70 -9.81 -0.56
CA GLU A 341 -16.18 -8.92 0.49
C GLU A 341 -16.31 -9.60 1.87
N GLN A 342 -16.87 -10.82 1.90
CA GLN A 342 -17.04 -11.58 3.14
C GLN A 342 -15.69 -11.94 3.80
N VAL A 343 -14.69 -12.31 3.00
CA VAL A 343 -13.33 -12.60 3.47
C VAL A 343 -12.71 -11.35 4.04
N SER A 344 -12.76 -10.24 3.31
CA SER A 344 -12.23 -8.95 3.74
C SER A 344 -12.88 -8.47 5.05
N ARG A 345 -14.21 -8.57 5.19
CA ARG A 345 -14.92 -8.26 6.44
C ARG A 345 -14.46 -9.12 7.61
N ARG A 346 -14.23 -10.42 7.39
CA ARG A 346 -13.72 -11.32 8.43
C ARG A 346 -12.31 -10.96 8.85
N LEU A 347 -11.45 -10.64 7.90
CA LEU A 347 -10.06 -10.24 8.14
C LEU A 347 -9.95 -8.98 9.01
N SER A 348 -10.89 -8.03 8.90
CA SER A 348 -10.88 -6.81 9.72
C SER A 348 -10.86 -7.09 11.22
N ASN A 349 -11.42 -8.22 11.68
CA ASN A 349 -11.40 -8.61 13.09
C ASN A 349 -10.00 -8.95 13.63
N GLY A 350 -9.07 -9.24 12.74
CA GLY A 350 -7.69 -9.56 13.14
C GLY A 350 -6.98 -8.41 13.84
N VAL A 351 -7.46 -7.15 13.68
CA VAL A 351 -6.93 -5.98 14.39
C VAL A 351 -7.03 -6.10 15.92
N LEU A 352 -7.96 -6.92 16.44
CA LEU A 352 -8.06 -7.20 17.89
C LEU A 352 -6.80 -7.89 18.45
N LYS A 353 -5.93 -8.42 17.59
CA LYS A 353 -4.63 -8.97 17.96
C LYS A 353 -3.49 -7.93 17.88
N LEU A 354 -3.82 -6.62 17.87
CA LEU A 354 -2.90 -5.51 17.67
C LEU A 354 -1.65 -5.60 18.54
N ALA A 355 -1.81 -5.82 19.85
CA ALA A 355 -0.69 -5.93 20.78
C ALA A 355 0.33 -7.02 20.40
N ARG A 356 -0.15 -8.16 19.89
CA ARG A 356 0.70 -9.25 19.43
C ARG A 356 1.34 -8.98 18.07
N LEU A 357 0.59 -8.36 17.17
CA LEU A 357 1.05 -8.05 15.81
C LEU A 357 2.04 -6.89 15.80
N ASN A 358 1.86 -5.92 16.71
CA ASN A 358 2.67 -4.70 16.82
C ASN A 358 3.21 -4.49 18.24
N PRO A 359 4.12 -5.34 18.75
CA PRO A 359 4.61 -5.27 20.12
C PRO A 359 5.31 -3.94 20.46
N SER A 360 5.97 -3.29 19.48
CA SER A 360 6.59 -1.98 19.69
C SER A 360 5.55 -0.85 19.88
N PHE A 361 4.42 -0.92 19.17
CA PHE A 361 3.30 0.00 19.38
C PHE A 361 2.64 -0.25 20.75
N ALA A 362 2.46 -1.51 21.11
CA ALA A 362 1.95 -1.88 22.42
C ALA A 362 2.87 -1.36 23.55
N ALA A 363 4.18 -1.55 23.41
CA ALA A 363 5.16 -1.01 24.37
C ALA A 363 5.11 0.52 24.46
N LEU A 364 4.94 1.23 23.33
CA LEU A 364 4.74 2.69 23.35
C LEU A 364 3.52 3.08 24.18
N LEU A 365 2.39 2.39 24.01
CA LEU A 365 1.21 2.64 24.84
C LEU A 365 1.50 2.33 26.33
N GLY A 366 2.23 1.26 26.63
CA GLY A 366 2.69 0.96 27.98
C GLY A 366 3.51 2.10 28.58
N VAL A 367 4.45 2.67 27.83
CA VAL A 367 5.23 3.84 28.28
C VAL A 367 4.34 5.06 28.51
N ILE A 368 3.39 5.34 27.62
CA ILE A 368 2.44 6.45 27.78
C ILE A 368 1.63 6.28 29.08
N TYR A 369 1.17 5.06 29.38
CA TYR A 369 0.46 4.77 30.63
C TYR A 369 1.34 4.98 31.87
N VAL A 370 2.61 4.57 31.81
CA VAL A 370 3.56 4.82 32.89
C VAL A 370 3.73 6.33 33.13
N LEU A 371 3.95 7.10 32.07
CA LEU A 371 4.11 8.57 32.19
C LEU A 371 2.86 9.24 32.76
N LEU A 372 1.67 8.84 32.30
CA LEU A 372 0.40 9.33 32.88
C LEU A 372 0.28 8.98 34.35
N GLY A 373 0.58 7.73 34.73
CA GLY A 373 0.51 7.28 36.11
C GLY A 373 1.53 7.96 37.01
N LEU A 374 2.76 8.15 36.55
CA LEU A 374 3.77 8.90 37.31
C LEU A 374 3.36 10.37 37.52
N ALA A 375 2.73 10.99 36.51
CA ALA A 375 2.20 12.34 36.66
C ALA A 375 1.04 12.41 37.69
N MET A 376 0.15 11.41 37.66
CA MET A 376 -0.94 11.29 38.66
C MET A 376 -0.40 11.06 40.08
N LEU A 377 0.54 10.12 40.25
CA LEU A 377 1.20 9.88 41.53
C LEU A 377 1.97 11.10 42.03
N GLY A 378 2.65 11.83 41.14
CA GLY A 378 3.32 13.07 41.53
C GLY A 378 2.38 14.16 42.00
N ALA A 379 1.18 14.26 41.42
CA ALA A 379 0.14 15.18 41.89
C ALA A 379 -0.37 14.78 43.31
N LEU A 380 -0.59 13.48 43.55
CA LEU A 380 -1.01 12.95 44.85
C LEU A 380 0.09 13.08 45.92
N SER A 381 1.37 12.94 45.54
CA SER A 381 2.50 13.02 46.50
C SER A 381 2.87 14.45 46.88
N ALA A 382 2.21 15.46 46.35
CA ALA A 382 2.45 16.87 46.72
C ALA A 382 1.89 17.24 48.09
N GLY A 383 1.15 16.34 48.79
CA GLY A 383 0.70 16.47 50.16
C GLY A 383 1.66 15.77 51.14
N ASP A 384 1.61 16.16 52.45
CA ASP A 384 2.53 15.67 53.50
C ASP A 384 2.11 14.32 54.14
N GLY A 385 1.26 13.50 53.46
CA GLY A 385 0.70 12.27 54.00
C GLY A 385 0.90 11.02 53.12
N ALA A 386 0.23 9.90 53.49
CA ALA A 386 0.16 8.71 52.64
C ALA A 386 -0.50 9.04 51.31
N LEU A 387 -0.10 8.33 50.21
CA LEU A 387 -0.50 8.64 48.83
C LEU A 387 -2.03 8.77 48.60
N LEU A 388 -2.83 8.10 49.42
CA LEU A 388 -4.31 8.16 49.39
C LEU A 388 -4.92 8.89 50.61
N GLU A 389 -4.12 9.51 51.46
CA GLU A 389 -4.61 10.26 52.59
C GLU A 389 -5.40 11.49 52.14
N GLY A 390 -6.65 11.60 52.57
CA GLY A 390 -7.56 12.67 52.14
C GLY A 390 -8.22 12.46 50.78
N VAL A 391 -7.93 11.35 50.07
CA VAL A 391 -8.55 11.01 48.77
C VAL A 391 -9.83 10.20 49.00
N ASP A 392 -10.98 10.82 48.77
CA ASP A 392 -12.30 10.16 48.89
C ASP A 392 -12.54 9.18 47.73
N GLY A 393 -11.91 7.99 47.81
CA GLY A 393 -12.08 6.93 46.85
C GLY A 393 -11.56 7.27 45.44
N PHE A 394 -12.00 6.52 44.45
CA PHE A 394 -11.56 6.69 43.04
C PHE A 394 -11.93 8.08 42.46
N GLY A 395 -13.09 8.64 42.84
CA GLY A 395 -13.52 9.95 42.36
C GLY A 395 -12.61 11.08 42.88
N GLY A 396 -12.21 11.00 44.18
CA GLY A 396 -11.24 11.91 44.76
C GLY A 396 -9.88 11.84 44.05
N LEU A 397 -9.38 10.62 43.77
CA LEU A 397 -8.14 10.44 43.04
C LEU A 397 -8.18 11.11 41.66
N VAL A 398 -9.27 10.94 40.89
CA VAL A 398 -9.42 11.57 39.57
C VAL A 398 -9.41 13.10 39.70
N SER A 399 -10.02 13.66 40.73
CA SER A 399 -10.04 15.10 41.00
C SER A 399 -8.65 15.64 41.33
N GLU A 400 -7.93 14.99 42.23
CA GLU A 400 -6.58 15.39 42.68
C GLU A 400 -5.54 15.20 41.53
N ALA A 401 -5.64 14.10 40.79
CA ALA A 401 -4.75 13.81 39.66
C ALA A 401 -4.97 14.73 38.45
N ALA A 402 -6.08 15.48 38.40
CA ALA A 402 -6.41 16.39 37.32
C ALA A 402 -5.61 17.72 37.38
N GLY A 403 -4.32 17.67 37.67
CA GLY A 403 -3.44 18.84 37.77
C GLY A 403 -2.27 18.85 36.79
N GLY A 404 -1.76 20.04 36.50
CA GLY A 404 -0.47 20.30 35.88
C GLY A 404 -0.03 19.35 34.75
N LEU A 405 0.98 18.52 35.00
CA LEU A 405 1.58 17.61 34.02
C LEU A 405 0.60 16.57 33.51
N SER A 406 -0.35 16.09 34.32
CA SER A 406 -1.37 15.12 33.87
C SER A 406 -2.25 15.68 32.77
N ILE A 407 -2.62 16.96 32.84
CA ILE A 407 -3.39 17.66 31.81
C ILE A 407 -2.58 17.75 30.52
N VAL A 408 -1.30 18.11 30.61
CA VAL A 408 -0.44 18.21 29.42
C VAL A 408 -0.32 16.85 28.72
N LEU A 409 -0.08 15.78 29.48
CA LEU A 409 0.01 14.41 28.93
C LEU A 409 -1.34 13.94 28.37
N ALA A 410 -2.46 14.28 29.01
CA ALA A 410 -3.79 14.01 28.50
C ALA A 410 -4.06 14.74 27.18
N LEU A 411 -3.64 16.01 27.04
CA LEU A 411 -3.73 16.77 25.78
C LEU A 411 -2.83 16.19 24.69
N LEU A 412 -1.62 15.72 25.02
CA LEU A 412 -0.73 15.05 24.07
C LEU A 412 -1.33 13.70 23.63
N LEU A 413 -1.88 12.92 24.56
CA LEU A 413 -2.59 11.68 24.21
C LEU A 413 -3.80 11.97 23.32
N PHE A 414 -4.61 12.97 23.66
CA PHE A 414 -5.73 13.41 22.84
C PHE A 414 -5.26 13.83 21.46
N GLY A 415 -4.21 14.64 21.35
CA GLY A 415 -3.61 15.03 20.08
C GLY A 415 -3.13 13.83 19.26
N GLY A 416 -2.49 12.85 19.92
CA GLY A 416 -2.08 11.59 19.27
C GLY A 416 -3.27 10.75 18.79
N VAL A 417 -4.33 10.64 19.59
CA VAL A 417 -5.58 9.96 19.19
C VAL A 417 -6.26 10.70 18.04
N VAL A 418 -6.33 12.03 18.09
CA VAL A 418 -6.85 12.86 17.00
C VAL A 418 -6.03 12.64 15.75
N ALA A 419 -4.71 12.67 15.84
CA ALA A 419 -3.83 12.42 14.69
C ALA A 419 -4.01 11.01 14.12
N ALA A 420 -4.13 9.98 14.97
CA ALA A 420 -4.36 8.60 14.57
C ALA A 420 -5.76 8.37 13.96
N THR A 421 -6.76 9.11 14.42
CA THR A 421 -8.15 9.05 13.94
C THR A 421 -8.47 10.15 12.93
N ASN A 422 -7.62 11.16 12.82
CA ASN A 422 -7.73 12.29 11.89
C ASN A 422 -7.13 11.86 10.55
N ILE A 423 -7.83 11.05 9.98
CA ILE A 423 -8.03 10.83 8.60
C ILE A 423 -8.11 12.22 7.97
N LYS A 424 -7.12 12.53 7.10
CA LYS A 424 -7.20 13.75 6.27
C LYS A 424 -8.66 13.89 5.86
N PRO A 425 -9.33 15.02 6.07
CA PRO A 425 -10.60 15.20 5.44
C PRO A 425 -10.30 15.00 3.96
N ASP A 426 -10.71 13.86 3.39
CA ASP A 426 -10.99 13.89 1.98
C ASP A 426 -11.83 15.14 1.85
N ALA A 427 -11.37 16.08 1.08
CA ALA A 427 -12.10 17.29 0.81
C ALA A 427 -13.36 16.91 0.01
N LEU A 428 -14.19 16.11 0.63
CA LEU A 428 -15.58 15.94 0.32
C LEU A 428 -16.21 17.24 0.78
N GLU A 429 -16.32 18.16 -0.13
CA GLU A 429 -17.22 19.29 -0.05
C GLU A 429 -18.64 18.75 0.08
N THR A 430 -18.97 18.32 1.28
CA THR A 430 -20.35 18.27 1.70
C THR A 430 -20.69 19.66 2.20
N LYS A 431 -21.86 20.18 1.82
CA LYS A 431 -22.47 21.43 2.29
C LYS A 431 -22.02 21.75 3.72
N ALA A 432 -21.57 22.96 3.98
CA ALA A 432 -20.83 23.39 5.19
C ALA A 432 -21.32 22.79 6.52
N GLY A 433 -22.63 22.66 6.74
CA GLY A 433 -23.20 22.08 7.95
C GLY A 433 -22.96 20.57 8.14
N ARG A 434 -22.78 19.78 7.08
CA ARG A 434 -22.44 18.34 7.18
C ARG A 434 -20.95 18.16 7.48
N ARG A 435 -20.10 19.09 7.07
CA ARG A 435 -18.67 19.12 7.39
C ARG A 435 -18.44 19.38 8.87
N GLU A 436 -19.13 20.35 9.45
CA GLU A 436 -19.07 20.69 10.88
C GLU A 436 -19.55 19.54 11.76
N ALA A 437 -20.68 18.92 11.44
CA ALA A 437 -21.19 17.75 12.17
C ALA A 437 -20.23 16.55 12.12
N THR A 438 -19.52 16.35 11.01
CA THR A 438 -18.52 15.29 10.87
C THR A 438 -17.28 15.58 11.73
N GLN A 439 -16.82 16.82 11.79
CA GLN A 439 -15.69 17.23 12.62
C GLN A 439 -16.04 17.09 14.13
N ALA A 440 -17.21 17.58 14.54
CA ALA A 440 -17.67 17.41 15.91
C ALA A 440 -17.74 15.94 16.35
N ALA A 441 -18.26 15.06 15.48
CA ALA A 441 -18.29 13.62 15.76
C ALA A 441 -16.89 13.00 15.91
N LYS A 442 -15.92 13.43 15.12
CA LYS A 442 -14.52 12.98 15.24
C LYS A 442 -13.90 13.42 16.56
N VAL A 443 -14.10 14.69 16.94
CA VAL A 443 -13.63 15.23 18.21
C VAL A 443 -14.26 14.49 19.39
N LEU A 444 -15.55 14.22 19.35
CA LEU A 444 -16.25 13.46 20.40
C LEU A 444 -15.71 12.04 20.54
N VAL A 445 -15.47 11.33 19.43
CA VAL A 445 -14.86 9.99 19.47
C VAL A 445 -13.45 10.05 20.06
N ALA A 446 -12.64 11.03 19.66
CA ALA A 446 -11.29 11.19 20.18
C ALA A 446 -11.30 11.53 21.68
N LEU A 447 -12.21 12.40 22.13
CA LEU A 447 -12.40 12.72 23.54
C LEU A 447 -12.82 11.48 24.35
N ALA A 448 -13.83 10.74 23.88
CA ALA A 448 -14.27 9.51 24.54
C ALA A 448 -13.13 8.47 24.62
N HIS A 449 -12.38 8.28 23.54
CA HIS A 449 -11.25 7.36 23.50
C HIS A 449 -10.16 7.78 24.51
N THR A 450 -9.78 9.07 24.53
CA THR A 450 -8.80 9.61 25.48
C THR A 450 -9.27 9.43 26.92
N LEU A 451 -10.55 9.72 27.20
CA LEU A 451 -11.13 9.57 28.53
C LEU A 451 -11.07 8.11 29.02
N ILE A 452 -11.36 7.14 28.15
CA ILE A 452 -11.26 5.72 28.51
C ILE A 452 -9.83 5.37 28.95
N HIS A 453 -8.81 5.85 28.22
CA HIS A 453 -7.41 5.61 28.59
C HIS A 453 -7.02 6.30 29.91
N LEU A 454 -7.48 7.53 30.14
CA LEU A 454 -7.21 8.25 31.40
C LEU A 454 -7.86 7.56 32.58
N LEU A 455 -9.13 7.17 32.47
CA LEU A 455 -9.83 6.45 33.55
C LEU A 455 -9.19 5.09 33.84
N LEU A 456 -8.75 4.38 32.79
CA LEU A 456 -8.03 3.11 32.97
C LEU A 456 -6.69 3.33 33.69
N ALA A 457 -5.92 4.34 33.31
CA ALA A 457 -4.66 4.68 33.99
C ALA A 457 -4.90 5.07 35.45
N ALA A 458 -5.89 5.91 35.72
CA ALA A 458 -6.26 6.31 37.09
C ALA A 458 -6.70 5.11 37.94
N ALA A 459 -7.49 4.18 37.37
CA ALA A 459 -7.91 2.98 38.10
C ALA A 459 -6.73 2.07 38.47
N LEU A 460 -5.73 1.95 37.57
CA LEU A 460 -4.52 1.18 37.85
C LEU A 460 -3.61 1.85 38.87
N VAL A 461 -3.50 3.18 38.87
CA VAL A 461 -2.80 3.95 39.90
C VAL A 461 -3.48 3.76 41.25
N TYR A 462 -4.80 3.90 41.32
CA TYR A 462 -5.57 3.68 42.52
C TYR A 462 -5.39 2.27 43.07
N LEU A 463 -5.48 1.26 42.21
CA LEU A 463 -5.26 -0.14 42.60
C LEU A 463 -3.85 -0.36 43.15
N ALA A 464 -2.83 0.16 42.51
CA ALA A 464 -1.44 0.01 42.94
C ALA A 464 -1.19 0.71 44.27
N ALA A 465 -1.70 1.93 44.43
CA ALA A 465 -1.59 2.69 45.68
C ALA A 465 -2.37 2.02 46.85
N SER A 466 -3.51 1.38 46.56
CA SER A 466 -4.30 0.66 47.60
C SER A 466 -3.64 -0.64 48.07
N ILE A 467 -2.72 -1.22 47.29
CA ILE A 467 -2.02 -2.47 47.63
C ILE A 467 -0.67 -2.18 48.30
N ALA A 468 -0.05 -1.06 47.99
CA ALA A 468 1.25 -0.68 48.53
C ALA A 468 1.13 -0.29 50.01
N PRO A 469 2.07 -0.72 50.90
CA PRO A 469 2.12 -0.27 52.26
C PRO A 469 2.40 1.24 52.35
N ASP A 470 1.75 1.93 53.27
CA ASP A 470 1.86 3.39 53.44
C ASP A 470 3.26 3.86 53.85
N ASP A 471 4.02 2.99 54.52
CA ASP A 471 5.39 3.24 54.98
C ASP A 471 6.46 3.04 53.90
N VAL A 472 6.08 2.53 52.69
CA VAL A 472 7.00 2.27 51.57
C VAL A 472 6.48 2.88 50.28
N PRO A 473 6.40 4.22 50.16
CA PRO A 473 5.82 4.87 48.94
C PRO A 473 6.54 4.51 47.66
N ILE A 474 7.84 4.21 47.69
CA ILE A 474 8.61 3.75 46.52
C ILE A 474 8.03 2.47 45.91
N LEU A 475 7.44 1.60 46.75
CA LEU A 475 6.80 0.37 46.28
C LEU A 475 5.53 0.66 45.47
N ALA A 476 4.74 1.67 45.89
CA ALA A 476 3.57 2.12 45.12
C ALA A 476 3.98 2.63 43.72
N TRP A 477 5.05 3.42 43.63
CA TRP A 477 5.59 3.89 42.36
C TRP A 477 6.06 2.75 41.46
N LEU A 478 6.79 1.78 41.99
CA LEU A 478 7.27 0.63 41.26
C LEU A 478 6.13 -0.27 40.78
N LEU A 479 5.20 -0.62 41.66
CA LEU A 479 4.02 -1.42 41.34
C LEU A 479 3.15 -0.74 40.26
N SER A 480 2.89 0.57 40.45
CA SER A 480 2.16 1.37 39.47
C SER A 480 2.85 1.31 38.09
N SER A 481 4.16 1.52 38.05
CA SER A 481 4.92 1.51 36.78
C SER A 481 4.81 0.16 36.06
N VAL A 482 4.95 -0.95 36.80
CA VAL A 482 4.85 -2.31 36.21
C VAL A 482 3.43 -2.60 35.73
N LEU A 483 2.42 -2.33 36.57
CA LEU A 483 1.01 -2.55 36.23
C LEU A 483 0.57 -1.68 35.05
N LEU A 484 0.94 -0.40 35.04
CA LEU A 484 0.62 0.53 33.96
C LEU A 484 1.29 0.14 32.66
N PHE A 485 2.57 -0.28 32.70
CA PHE A 485 3.24 -0.75 31.50
C PHE A 485 2.57 -2.01 30.94
N ALA A 486 2.32 -3.00 31.78
CA ALA A 486 1.71 -4.26 31.34
C ALA A 486 0.28 -4.06 30.82
N ALA A 487 -0.55 -3.33 31.59
CA ALA A 487 -1.94 -3.07 31.21
C ALA A 487 -2.05 -2.08 30.04
N GLY A 488 -1.24 -1.03 30.01
CA GLY A 488 -1.18 -0.10 28.88
C GLY A 488 -0.79 -0.80 27.59
N SER A 489 0.20 -1.70 27.66
CA SER A 489 0.61 -2.51 26.49
C SER A 489 -0.48 -3.47 26.01
N ALA A 490 -1.16 -4.17 26.92
CA ALA A 490 -2.16 -5.19 26.55
C ALA A 490 -3.57 -4.59 26.39
N ILE A 491 -4.09 -3.97 27.48
CA ILE A 491 -5.47 -3.46 27.50
C ILE A 491 -5.58 -2.17 26.68
N GLY A 492 -4.61 -1.25 26.82
CA GLY A 492 -4.58 -0.01 26.06
C GLY A 492 -4.56 -0.26 24.55
N SER A 493 -3.73 -1.22 24.08
CA SER A 493 -3.71 -1.61 22.67
C SER A 493 -5.02 -2.27 22.23
N THR A 494 -5.67 -3.04 23.12
CA THR A 494 -6.97 -3.65 22.82
C THR A 494 -8.06 -2.59 22.72
N VAL A 495 -8.09 -1.62 23.63
CA VAL A 495 -9.03 -0.48 23.55
C VAL A 495 -8.84 0.28 22.25
N PHE A 496 -7.59 0.58 21.87
CA PHE A 496 -7.30 1.23 20.59
C PHE A 496 -7.83 0.42 19.40
N ALA A 497 -7.58 -0.88 19.39
CA ALA A 497 -8.04 -1.78 18.32
C ALA A 497 -9.58 -1.87 18.25
N VAL A 498 -10.25 -1.95 19.40
CA VAL A 498 -11.73 -1.98 19.48
C VAL A 498 -12.33 -0.68 18.97
N VAL A 499 -11.80 0.47 19.37
CA VAL A 499 -12.28 1.77 18.90
C VAL A 499 -12.09 1.91 17.40
N LEU A 500 -10.92 1.54 16.89
CA LEU A 500 -10.62 1.57 15.44
C LEU A 500 -11.60 0.67 14.66
N LEU A 501 -11.83 -0.55 15.13
CA LEU A 501 -12.77 -1.48 14.52
C LEU A 501 -14.22 -0.98 14.60
N ALA A 502 -14.61 -0.35 15.71
CA ALA A 502 -15.94 0.23 15.89
C ALA A 502 -16.18 1.39 14.91
N ILE A 503 -15.22 2.32 14.78
CA ILE A 503 -15.27 3.42 13.80
C ILE A 503 -15.44 2.86 12.39
N HIS A 504 -14.63 1.85 12.05
CA HIS A 504 -14.71 1.17 10.77
C HIS A 504 -16.10 0.56 10.50
N ARG A 505 -16.67 -0.16 11.47
CA ARG A 505 -17.98 -0.81 11.32
C ARG A 505 -19.17 0.16 11.27
N ILE A 506 -19.15 1.20 12.11
CA ILE A 506 -20.23 2.18 12.18
C ILE A 506 -20.30 3.02 10.91
N ARG A 507 -19.17 3.39 10.34
CA ARG A 507 -19.12 4.22 9.14
C ARG A 507 -19.26 3.46 7.82
N GLY A 508 -19.04 2.13 7.85
CA GLY A 508 -19.14 1.27 6.68
C GLY A 508 -18.28 1.72 5.48
N PRO A 509 -18.81 1.70 4.24
CA PRO A 509 -18.04 2.09 3.03
C PRO A 509 -17.49 3.51 3.04
N LYS A 510 -18.10 4.42 3.83
CA LYS A 510 -17.61 5.82 3.98
C LYS A 510 -16.36 5.96 4.83
N ALA A 511 -15.91 4.86 5.44
CA ALA A 511 -14.72 4.83 6.31
C ALA A 511 -13.52 4.12 5.68
N GLN A 512 -13.27 4.31 4.40
CA GLN A 512 -12.13 3.69 3.69
C GLN A 512 -10.81 3.84 4.45
N GLU A 513 -10.56 4.99 5.05
CA GLU A 513 -9.32 5.27 5.76
C GLU A 513 -9.24 4.53 7.11
N ALA A 514 -10.34 4.47 7.89
CA ALA A 514 -10.37 3.64 9.10
C ALA A 514 -10.19 2.15 8.75
N ALA A 515 -10.77 1.71 7.62
CA ALA A 515 -10.56 0.37 7.11
C ALA A 515 -9.09 0.13 6.72
N ASN A 516 -8.45 1.07 6.04
CA ASN A 516 -7.03 0.98 5.72
C ASN A 516 -6.18 0.87 6.98
N GLN A 517 -6.43 1.69 8.02
CA GLN A 517 -5.72 1.60 9.30
C GLN A 517 -5.90 0.23 9.98
N VAL A 518 -7.12 -0.34 9.95
CA VAL A 518 -7.40 -1.70 10.45
C VAL A 518 -6.54 -2.74 9.74
N PHE A 519 -6.35 -2.62 8.42
CA PHE A 519 -5.57 -3.57 7.63
C PHE A 519 -4.05 -3.31 7.74
N THR A 520 -3.63 -2.05 7.69
CA THR A 520 -2.23 -1.63 7.91
C THR A 520 -1.70 -2.14 9.26
N ALA A 521 -2.53 -2.04 10.32
CA ALA A 521 -2.19 -2.54 11.65
C ALA A 521 -1.96 -4.05 11.71
N GLN A 522 -2.45 -4.80 10.72
CA GLN A 522 -2.30 -6.25 10.66
C GLN A 522 -1.15 -6.70 9.76
N SER A 523 -0.74 -5.89 8.78
CA SER A 523 0.27 -6.24 7.77
C SER A 523 -0.01 -7.60 7.13
N ILE A 524 -1.24 -7.81 6.61
CA ILE A 524 -1.66 -9.09 6.03
C ILE A 524 -0.92 -9.34 4.72
N ALA A 525 -0.01 -10.28 4.71
CA ALA A 525 0.82 -10.62 3.55
C ALA A 525 0.16 -11.58 2.55
N ASP A 526 -0.95 -12.21 2.89
CA ASP A 526 -1.72 -13.11 2.03
C ASP A 526 -2.61 -12.35 1.03
N TYR A 527 -3.33 -13.06 0.17
CA TYR A 527 -4.24 -12.52 -0.87
C TYR A 527 -3.51 -11.62 -1.88
N LYS A 528 -2.50 -12.19 -2.51
CA LYS A 528 -1.74 -11.53 -3.58
C LYS A 528 -2.42 -11.72 -4.94
N ASN A 529 -2.11 -10.83 -5.90
CA ASN A 529 -2.64 -10.94 -7.25
C ASN A 529 -1.66 -10.41 -8.29
N LEU A 530 -1.82 -10.89 -9.52
CA LEU A 530 -1.16 -10.41 -10.74
C LEU A 530 -2.15 -10.50 -11.90
N VAL A 531 -1.86 -9.83 -13.00
CA VAL A 531 -2.64 -9.96 -14.23
C VAL A 531 -1.71 -10.46 -15.34
N ARG A 532 -2.04 -11.59 -15.96
CA ARG A 532 -1.37 -12.08 -17.18
C ARG A 532 -2.20 -11.71 -18.39
N ILE A 533 -1.57 -11.17 -19.43
CA ILE A 533 -2.22 -10.60 -20.59
C ILE A 533 -1.70 -11.30 -21.83
N ARG A 534 -2.61 -11.82 -22.64
CA ARG A 534 -2.30 -12.39 -23.97
C ARG A 534 -2.74 -11.41 -25.05
N PHE A 535 -1.83 -10.96 -25.86
CA PHE A 535 -2.08 -10.30 -27.13
C PHE A 535 -2.01 -11.37 -28.22
N ALA A 536 -3.16 -11.76 -28.73
CA ALA A 536 -3.25 -12.85 -29.68
C ALA A 536 -2.91 -12.39 -31.11
N ALA A 537 -2.48 -13.33 -31.95
CA ALA A 537 -2.11 -13.05 -33.33
C ALA A 537 -3.27 -12.49 -34.19
N ASP A 538 -4.52 -12.79 -33.80
CA ASP A 538 -5.74 -12.25 -34.43
C ASP A 538 -6.08 -10.82 -34.00
N GLY A 539 -5.29 -10.22 -33.11
CA GLY A 539 -5.47 -8.88 -32.57
C GLY A 539 -6.39 -8.81 -31.35
N SER A 540 -6.98 -9.91 -30.93
CA SER A 540 -7.73 -9.95 -29.65
C SER A 540 -6.79 -9.92 -28.46
N VAL A 541 -7.29 -9.41 -27.29
CA VAL A 541 -6.54 -9.39 -26.05
C VAL A 541 -7.34 -10.07 -24.96
N THR A 542 -6.66 -10.94 -24.20
CA THR A 542 -7.26 -11.63 -23.05
C THR A 542 -6.47 -11.34 -21.80
N LEU A 543 -7.15 -10.85 -20.76
CA LEU A 543 -6.58 -10.62 -19.45
C LEU A 543 -7.00 -11.74 -18.50
N TYR A 544 -6.05 -12.29 -17.77
CA TYR A 544 -6.22 -13.32 -16.75
C TYR A 544 -5.84 -12.75 -15.38
N PRO A 545 -6.80 -12.23 -14.61
CA PRO A 545 -6.56 -11.83 -13.21
C PRO A 545 -6.37 -13.08 -12.35
N LEU A 546 -5.20 -13.20 -11.73
CA LEU A 546 -4.78 -14.37 -10.98
C LEU A 546 -4.59 -14.03 -9.50
N GLY A 547 -5.18 -14.84 -8.63
CA GLY A 547 -5.11 -14.72 -7.18
C GLY A 547 -4.23 -15.79 -6.52
N VAL A 548 -3.63 -15.40 -5.39
CA VAL A 548 -2.84 -16.27 -4.50
C VAL A 548 -3.35 -16.06 -3.09
N ASP A 549 -4.18 -16.95 -2.57
CA ASP A 549 -4.78 -16.80 -1.23
C ASP A 549 -3.74 -16.85 -0.11
N ARG A 550 -2.71 -17.66 -0.27
CA ARG A 550 -1.63 -17.83 0.71
C ARG A 550 -0.28 -17.78 0.03
N ILE A 551 0.57 -16.88 0.51
CA ILE A 551 1.97 -16.82 0.09
C ILE A 551 2.78 -17.97 0.68
N ALA A 552 3.88 -18.35 0.02
CA ALA A 552 4.85 -19.26 0.59
C ALA A 552 5.68 -18.59 1.69
N ARG A 553 5.85 -19.27 2.83
CA ARG A 553 6.61 -18.76 3.99
C ARG A 553 7.78 -19.65 4.38
N ASN A 554 7.83 -20.84 3.83
CA ASN A 554 8.82 -21.86 4.16
C ASN A 554 9.69 -22.13 2.93
N TRP A 555 10.80 -21.40 2.82
CA TRP A 555 11.68 -21.43 1.67
C TRP A 555 12.94 -22.26 1.97
N ARG A 556 13.33 -23.14 1.03
CA ARG A 556 14.59 -23.86 1.04
C ARG A 556 15.59 -23.15 0.16
N TYR A 557 16.74 -22.78 0.72
CA TYR A 557 17.83 -22.21 -0.06
C TYR A 557 18.55 -23.30 -0.84
N GLU A 558 18.64 -23.15 -2.16
CA GLU A 558 19.24 -24.10 -3.11
C GLU A 558 20.67 -23.72 -3.52
N GLY A 559 21.22 -22.65 -2.92
CA GLY A 559 22.54 -22.14 -3.26
C GLY A 559 22.55 -21.12 -4.39
N LYS A 560 23.75 -20.73 -4.81
CA LYS A 560 23.95 -19.85 -5.98
C LYS A 560 23.78 -20.69 -7.25
N ARG A 561 22.58 -20.74 -7.77
CA ARG A 561 22.28 -21.37 -9.07
C ARG A 561 22.44 -20.33 -10.18
N GLU A 562 23.08 -20.70 -11.28
CA GLU A 562 23.09 -19.90 -12.51
C GLU A 562 21.77 -20.06 -13.26
N ASP A 563 21.18 -21.28 -13.21
CA ASP A 563 19.91 -21.61 -13.83
C ASP A 563 18.84 -21.93 -12.76
N GLY A 564 17.85 -21.06 -12.59
CA GLY A 564 16.69 -21.28 -11.73
C GLY A 564 16.70 -20.51 -10.41
N ALA A 565 15.61 -20.61 -9.68
CA ALA A 565 15.41 -19.88 -8.44
C ALA A 565 16.39 -20.32 -7.33
N ARG A 566 16.90 -19.34 -6.56
CA ARG A 566 17.79 -19.62 -5.41
C ARG A 566 17.05 -20.17 -4.20
N PHE A 567 15.74 -19.99 -4.13
CA PHE A 567 14.90 -20.55 -3.08
C PHE A 567 13.68 -21.24 -3.68
N GLU A 568 13.37 -22.42 -3.16
CA GLU A 568 12.21 -23.21 -3.56
C GLU A 568 11.26 -23.40 -2.36
N PRO A 569 9.92 -23.39 -2.56
CA PRO A 569 8.98 -23.55 -1.49
C PRO A 569 8.98 -24.99 -0.97
N ARG A 570 9.14 -25.19 0.36
CA ARG A 570 9.16 -26.53 0.99
C ARG A 570 7.79 -27.19 1.02
N ASP A 571 6.75 -26.37 1.09
CA ASP A 571 5.36 -26.84 1.25
C ASP A 571 4.64 -27.01 -0.11
N GLY A 572 5.42 -27.04 -1.19
CA GLY A 572 4.91 -27.08 -2.57
C GLY A 572 4.63 -25.68 -3.14
N PRO A 573 4.37 -25.58 -4.45
CA PRO A 573 4.16 -24.32 -5.13
C PRO A 573 2.92 -23.59 -4.59
N PRO A 574 2.97 -22.24 -4.47
CA PRO A 574 1.79 -21.45 -4.13
C PRO A 574 0.63 -21.73 -5.11
N GLN A 575 -0.57 -21.91 -4.55
CA GLN A 575 -1.76 -22.16 -5.36
C GLN A 575 -2.20 -20.88 -6.06
N VAL A 576 -2.28 -20.93 -7.39
CA VAL A 576 -2.77 -19.85 -8.24
C VAL A 576 -4.17 -20.20 -8.73
N HIS A 577 -5.09 -19.24 -8.70
CA HIS A 577 -6.46 -19.44 -9.20
C HIS A 577 -6.95 -18.19 -9.93
N PRO A 578 -7.91 -18.31 -10.86
CA PRO A 578 -8.57 -17.15 -11.44
C PRO A 578 -9.33 -16.37 -10.35
N ILE A 579 -9.12 -15.07 -10.30
CA ILE A 579 -9.97 -14.17 -9.48
C ILE A 579 -11.33 -14.02 -10.16
N ASP A 580 -11.27 -13.88 -11.48
CA ASP A 580 -12.36 -13.57 -12.36
C ASP A 580 -12.24 -14.43 -13.63
N GLY A 581 -13.31 -14.57 -14.39
CA GLY A 581 -13.23 -15.12 -15.74
C GLY A 581 -12.29 -14.25 -16.61
N PRO A 582 -11.65 -14.83 -17.66
CA PRO A 582 -10.79 -14.04 -18.52
C PRO A 582 -11.58 -12.90 -19.15
N LEU A 583 -11.07 -11.66 -19.00
CA LEU A 583 -11.62 -10.49 -19.67
C LEU A 583 -11.10 -10.47 -21.10
N LYS A 584 -12.02 -10.58 -22.07
CA LYS A 584 -11.68 -10.59 -23.49
C LYS A 584 -11.99 -9.25 -24.13
N LEU A 585 -11.03 -8.76 -24.93
CA LEU A 585 -11.20 -7.61 -25.81
C LEU A 585 -11.01 -8.10 -27.25
N ASP A 586 -11.92 -7.75 -28.15
CA ASP A 586 -11.79 -8.05 -29.57
C ASP A 586 -10.68 -7.22 -30.23
N ALA A 587 -10.37 -7.50 -31.50
CA ALA A 587 -9.35 -6.77 -32.25
C ALA A 587 -9.64 -5.27 -32.37
N SER A 588 -10.87 -4.82 -32.16
CA SER A 588 -11.24 -3.41 -32.09
C SER A 588 -11.10 -2.81 -30.68
N GLY A 589 -10.69 -3.60 -29.68
CA GLY A 589 -10.57 -3.21 -28.27
C GLY A 589 -11.93 -3.07 -27.57
N ARG A 590 -13.00 -3.68 -28.08
CA ARG A 590 -14.30 -3.78 -27.39
C ARG A 590 -14.35 -5.04 -26.55
N ARG A 591 -15.04 -4.98 -25.44
CA ARG A 591 -15.30 -6.17 -24.63
C ARG A 591 -16.09 -7.20 -25.45
N SER A 592 -15.63 -8.45 -25.42
CA SER A 592 -16.35 -9.59 -25.96
C SER A 592 -16.74 -10.51 -24.79
N TYR A 593 -18.01 -10.84 -24.69
CA TYR A 593 -18.58 -11.67 -23.62
C TYR A 593 -18.55 -13.15 -24.01
#